data_3377984919b90bf4914e074d3cd40afd
#
_entry.id   3377984919b90bf4914e074d3cd40afd
#
_cell.length_a   1.000
_cell.length_b   1.000
_cell.length_c   1.000
_cell.angle_alpha   90.00
_cell.angle_beta   90.00
_cell.angle_gamma   90.00
#
_symmetry.space_group_name_H-M   'P 1'
#
loop_
_entity.id
_entity.type
_entity.pdbx_description
1 polymer ?
#
loop_
_entity_poly.entity_id
_entity_poly.type
_entity_poly.pdbx_seq_one_letter_code
_entity_poly.pdbx_strand_id
1 'polypeptide(L)'
;MLALFLAGPSTAGAATGITFGVQPATPMYRQTVTFSGVVSGGSPGDHVGLIANTGSGWNLVTSTTTAADGSYSFPVAATTPGSYAAQTQGATSAAVVLALRPQLTSRVAGLRYPGSKVLLKGRLTPATAGTLTLHQGGHSRNVTVHTNGTYSARLLTRSGGRHRARLVLSPGNGFVAREVIRRYRLATPSLSIGSSGKSVLALERRLKGLHYGLRPANGFYGVDTYEAVLAFQKVYRMGRTGRVSSKVWNKLGVAKVPKARRPHGDHIEVDKTRQVLFEVRSGVVVRVIHVSTGATGNTPVGNWHVYWKLPGLNSHGMYYSLFWLRGFAIHGYASVPAWPASHGCVRIPMWQAPGLFSRWSVGATVFVYYS
;
A
#
# COMPACT_ATOMS: atom_id res chain seq x y z
N MET A 1 -9.34 -36.87 31.45
CA MET A 1 -8.60 -37.48 32.56
C MET A 1 -8.71 -36.56 33.76
N LEU A 2 -9.53 -36.92 34.75
CA LEU A 2 -9.83 -36.10 35.93
C LEU A 2 -8.61 -36.21 36.85
N ALA A 3 -7.90 -35.10 37.11
CA ALA A 3 -6.79 -35.11 38.06
C ALA A 3 -7.34 -35.30 39.49
N LEU A 4 -6.99 -36.41 40.10
CA LEU A 4 -7.33 -36.79 41.47
C LEU A 4 -6.50 -35.96 42.43
N PHE A 5 -7.13 -35.05 43.18
CA PHE A 5 -6.47 -34.39 44.33
C PHE A 5 -6.27 -35.40 45.44
N LEU A 6 -5.03 -35.75 45.72
CA LEU A 6 -4.67 -36.53 46.94
C LEU A 6 -4.77 -35.62 48.15
N ALA A 7 -5.77 -35.83 48.98
CA ALA A 7 -6.00 -35.13 50.22
C ALA A 7 -5.26 -35.77 51.38
N GLY A 8 -4.51 -34.97 52.13
CA GLY A 8 -4.19 -35.30 53.53
C GLY A 8 -5.43 -35.10 54.41
N PRO A 9 -5.55 -35.72 55.62
CA PRO A 9 -6.74 -35.67 56.43
C PRO A 9 -6.87 -34.30 57.12
N SER A 10 -7.74 -33.42 56.57
CA SER A 10 -8.32 -32.34 57.34
C SER A 10 -9.84 -32.50 57.28
N THR A 11 -10.52 -32.44 58.41
CA THR A 11 -11.97 -32.39 58.52
C THR A 11 -12.47 -31.07 57.90
N ALA A 12 -12.51 -31.05 56.57
CA ALA A 12 -13.03 -29.89 55.87
C ALA A 12 -14.56 -29.89 56.04
N GLY A 13 -15.11 -28.86 56.61
CA GLY A 13 -16.54 -28.54 56.56
C GLY A 13 -16.91 -28.41 55.07
N ALA A 14 -18.05 -29.01 54.66
CA ALA A 14 -18.51 -28.93 53.28
C ALA A 14 -18.72 -27.46 52.92
N ALA A 15 -18.01 -26.95 51.95
CA ALA A 15 -18.19 -25.56 51.47
C ALA A 15 -19.59 -25.40 50.88
N THR A 16 -20.39 -24.52 51.48
CA THR A 16 -21.81 -24.31 51.14
C THR A 16 -21.98 -23.30 49.97
N GLY A 17 -20.96 -22.60 49.60
CA GLY A 17 -21.00 -21.65 48.50
C GLY A 17 -19.61 -21.14 48.13
N ILE A 18 -19.44 -20.77 46.84
CA ILE A 18 -18.24 -20.11 46.34
C ILE A 18 -18.61 -18.98 45.41
N THR A 19 -18.15 -17.76 45.73
CA THR A 19 -18.27 -16.59 44.84
C THR A 19 -17.07 -16.49 43.92
N PHE A 20 -17.24 -15.85 42.79
CA PHE A 20 -16.14 -15.70 41.80
C PHE A 20 -16.38 -14.49 40.91
N GLY A 21 -15.34 -13.71 40.68
CA GLY A 21 -15.32 -12.56 39.79
C GLY A 21 -14.00 -12.30 39.15
N VAL A 22 -13.93 -11.37 38.23
CA VAL A 22 -12.68 -10.99 37.52
C VAL A 22 -12.56 -9.48 37.38
N GLN A 23 -11.38 -8.96 37.60
CA GLN A 23 -11.05 -7.55 37.40
C GLN A 23 -9.70 -7.41 36.65
N PRO A 24 -9.64 -6.58 35.59
CA PRO A 24 -10.78 -5.91 34.91
C PRO A 24 -11.59 -6.91 34.08
N ALA A 25 -12.89 -6.64 33.87
CA ALA A 25 -13.79 -7.57 33.16
C ALA A 25 -13.46 -7.74 31.66
N THR A 26 -12.81 -6.76 31.04
CA THR A 26 -12.39 -6.83 29.63
C THR A 26 -10.94 -6.33 29.46
N PRO A 27 -9.94 -7.14 29.85
CA PRO A 27 -8.54 -6.74 29.85
C PRO A 27 -7.95 -6.67 28.44
N MET A 28 -6.84 -5.98 28.33
CA MET A 28 -5.98 -6.10 27.17
C MET A 28 -5.33 -7.49 27.13
N TYR A 29 -5.11 -8.02 25.95
CA TYR A 29 -4.34 -9.25 25.77
C TYR A 29 -2.97 -9.14 26.49
N ARG A 30 -2.65 -10.14 27.32
CA ARG A 30 -1.49 -10.21 28.23
C ARG A 30 -1.50 -9.22 29.41
N GLN A 31 -2.60 -8.52 29.64
CA GLN A 31 -2.76 -7.75 30.88
C GLN A 31 -3.00 -8.74 32.05
N THR A 32 -2.41 -8.46 33.19
CA THR A 32 -2.75 -9.20 34.40
C THR A 32 -4.18 -8.92 34.80
N VAL A 33 -4.95 -9.96 35.04
CA VAL A 33 -6.28 -9.92 35.65
C VAL A 33 -6.23 -10.63 36.98
N THR A 34 -7.07 -10.21 37.91
CA THR A 34 -7.27 -10.89 39.18
C THR A 34 -8.65 -11.56 39.18
N PHE A 35 -8.66 -12.87 39.23
CA PHE A 35 -9.86 -13.63 39.58
C PHE A 35 -9.91 -13.75 41.11
N SER A 36 -11.03 -13.48 41.74
CA SER A 36 -11.15 -13.51 43.19
C SER A 36 -12.55 -13.85 43.63
N GLY A 37 -12.67 -14.28 44.88
CA GLY A 37 -13.94 -14.61 45.52
C GLY A 37 -13.77 -15.03 46.97
N VAL A 38 -14.84 -15.65 47.52
CA VAL A 38 -14.90 -16.15 48.89
C VAL A 38 -15.47 -17.54 48.86
N VAL A 39 -14.93 -18.45 49.64
CA VAL A 39 -15.46 -19.77 49.96
C VAL A 39 -16.20 -19.67 51.32
N SER A 40 -17.51 -19.79 51.28
CA SER A 40 -18.33 -19.73 52.50
C SER A 40 -18.39 -21.10 53.19
N GLY A 41 -18.12 -21.13 54.51
CA GLY A 41 -18.12 -22.34 55.28
C GLY A 41 -16.90 -23.27 55.11
N GLY A 42 -15.86 -22.80 54.42
CA GLY A 42 -14.56 -23.48 54.31
C GLY A 42 -13.62 -23.14 55.46
N SER A 43 -12.50 -23.87 55.55
CA SER A 43 -11.41 -23.63 56.50
C SER A 43 -10.32 -22.78 55.87
N PRO A 44 -9.57 -21.97 56.66
CA PRO A 44 -8.33 -21.32 56.17
C PRO A 44 -7.36 -22.37 55.63
N GLY A 45 -6.82 -22.10 54.42
CA GLY A 45 -5.89 -23.00 53.75
C GLY A 45 -6.59 -24.02 52.80
N ASP A 46 -7.89 -24.02 52.65
CA ASP A 46 -8.61 -24.86 51.68
C ASP A 46 -8.15 -24.59 50.26
N HIS A 47 -7.89 -25.61 49.48
CA HIS A 47 -7.46 -25.52 48.11
C HIS A 47 -8.57 -25.01 47.19
N VAL A 48 -8.27 -23.96 46.41
CA VAL A 48 -9.14 -23.42 45.36
C VAL A 48 -8.40 -23.52 44.02
N GLY A 49 -9.01 -24.17 43.03
CA GLY A 49 -8.51 -24.27 41.65
C GLY A 49 -9.19 -23.23 40.76
N LEU A 50 -8.44 -22.49 39.94
CA LEU A 50 -8.96 -21.74 38.82
C LEU A 50 -9.05 -22.67 37.63
N ILE A 51 -10.26 -22.92 37.12
CA ILE A 51 -10.52 -23.74 35.92
C ILE A 51 -10.99 -22.86 34.77
N ALA A 52 -10.65 -23.26 33.54
CA ALA A 52 -11.07 -22.59 32.33
C ALA A 52 -11.59 -23.55 31.27
N ASN A 53 -12.66 -23.14 30.56
CA ASN A 53 -13.11 -23.75 29.34
C ASN A 53 -12.86 -22.78 28.17
N THR A 54 -11.88 -23.13 27.35
CA THR A 54 -11.44 -22.37 26.16
C THR A 54 -11.81 -23.08 24.85
N GLY A 55 -12.76 -24.03 24.90
CA GLY A 55 -13.26 -24.77 23.75
C GLY A 55 -13.01 -26.30 23.80
N SER A 56 -12.16 -26.80 24.69
CA SER A 56 -11.83 -28.22 24.84
C SER A 56 -12.26 -28.83 26.19
N GLY A 57 -13.26 -28.24 26.83
CA GLY A 57 -13.69 -28.59 28.17
C GLY A 57 -12.97 -27.82 29.28
N TRP A 58 -13.33 -28.15 30.55
CA TRP A 58 -12.78 -27.50 31.73
C TRP A 58 -11.40 -28.07 32.08
N ASN A 59 -10.40 -27.22 32.19
CA ASN A 59 -9.05 -27.56 32.56
C ASN A 59 -8.54 -26.67 33.68
N LEU A 60 -7.73 -27.21 34.58
CA LEU A 60 -7.08 -26.48 35.65
C LEU A 60 -6.05 -25.50 35.05
N VAL A 61 -6.14 -24.23 35.43
CA VAL A 61 -5.19 -23.18 35.05
C VAL A 61 -4.11 -22.98 36.11
N THR A 62 -4.54 -22.83 37.37
CA THR A 62 -3.68 -22.66 38.55
C THR A 62 -4.49 -22.92 39.81
N SER A 63 -3.83 -22.96 40.97
CA SER A 63 -4.47 -23.13 42.27
C SER A 63 -3.93 -22.13 43.29
N THR A 64 -4.68 -21.88 44.34
CA THR A 64 -4.34 -21.08 45.53
C THR A 64 -5.00 -21.71 46.76
N THR A 65 -4.83 -21.09 47.89
CA THR A 65 -5.52 -21.46 49.13
C THR A 65 -6.33 -20.26 49.66
N THR A 66 -7.36 -20.56 50.45
CA THR A 66 -8.18 -19.56 51.11
C THR A 66 -7.42 -18.86 52.26
N ALA A 67 -7.61 -17.59 52.44
CA ALA A 67 -7.21 -16.82 53.62
C ALA A 67 -8.12 -17.13 54.83
N ALA A 68 -7.81 -16.51 55.99
CA ALA A 68 -8.55 -16.72 57.22
C ALA A 68 -10.03 -16.30 57.13
N ASP A 69 -10.36 -15.36 56.26
CA ASP A 69 -11.74 -14.89 55.99
C ASP A 69 -12.41 -15.67 54.82
N GLY A 70 -11.81 -16.75 54.34
CA GLY A 70 -12.28 -17.54 53.21
C GLY A 70 -12.01 -16.91 51.82
N SER A 71 -11.39 -15.73 51.75
CA SER A 71 -11.09 -15.08 50.50
C SER A 71 -9.95 -15.78 49.72
N TYR A 72 -9.99 -15.66 48.40
CA TYR A 72 -8.94 -16.17 47.53
C TYR A 72 -8.76 -15.28 46.31
N SER A 73 -7.57 -15.34 45.68
CA SER A 73 -7.26 -14.61 44.46
C SER A 73 -6.26 -15.31 43.55
N PHE A 74 -6.42 -15.09 42.22
CA PHE A 74 -5.54 -15.59 41.19
C PHE A 74 -5.11 -14.44 40.27
N PRO A 75 -3.89 -13.89 40.43
CA PRO A 75 -3.34 -12.97 39.46
C PRO A 75 -2.84 -13.76 38.23
N VAL A 76 -3.48 -13.61 37.07
CA VAL A 76 -3.17 -14.37 35.86
C VAL A 76 -3.03 -13.45 34.66
N ALA A 77 -2.06 -13.71 33.78
CA ALA A 77 -1.95 -13.01 32.52
C ALA A 77 -3.10 -13.44 31.56
N ALA A 78 -3.91 -12.49 31.12
CA ALA A 78 -5.05 -12.73 30.23
C ALA A 78 -4.59 -13.03 28.80
N THR A 79 -4.31 -14.28 28.51
CA THR A 79 -3.82 -14.74 27.20
C THR A 79 -4.87 -15.49 26.38
N THR A 80 -5.86 -16.10 27.05
CA THR A 80 -6.86 -16.95 26.41
C THR A 80 -8.27 -16.48 26.82
N PRO A 81 -9.12 -16.10 25.86
CA PRO A 81 -10.53 -15.82 26.15
C PRO A 81 -11.27 -17.14 26.40
N GLY A 82 -12.32 -17.09 27.20
CA GLY A 82 -13.11 -18.28 27.54
C GLY A 82 -13.93 -18.10 28.80
N SER A 83 -14.55 -19.20 29.27
CA SER A 83 -15.26 -19.23 30.54
C SER A 83 -14.32 -19.69 31.64
N TYR A 84 -14.32 -18.99 32.77
CA TYR A 84 -13.51 -19.29 33.92
C TYR A 84 -14.40 -19.51 35.15
N ALA A 85 -14.00 -20.41 36.04
CA ALA A 85 -14.68 -20.65 37.32
C ALA A 85 -13.65 -21.03 38.38
N ALA A 86 -14.02 -20.86 39.62
CA ALA A 86 -13.28 -21.40 40.75
C ALA A 86 -13.90 -22.72 41.21
N GLN A 87 -13.07 -23.66 41.62
CA GLN A 87 -13.47 -24.99 42.06
C GLN A 87 -12.76 -25.36 43.37
N THR A 88 -13.52 -25.86 44.32
CA THR A 88 -13.02 -26.53 45.53
C THR A 88 -13.40 -28.00 45.49
N GLN A 89 -13.05 -28.75 46.57
CA GLN A 89 -13.40 -30.18 46.68
C GLN A 89 -14.92 -30.45 46.67
N GLY A 90 -15.73 -29.48 47.12
CA GLY A 90 -17.19 -29.67 47.28
C GLY A 90 -18.05 -28.73 46.44
N ALA A 91 -17.48 -27.72 45.76
CA ALA A 91 -18.25 -26.71 45.07
C ALA A 91 -17.53 -26.14 43.84
N THR A 92 -18.31 -25.71 42.84
CA THR A 92 -17.80 -24.94 41.70
C THR A 92 -18.64 -23.65 41.57
N SER A 93 -18.00 -22.53 41.39
CA SER A 93 -18.64 -21.23 41.23
C SER A 93 -19.46 -21.11 39.93
N ALA A 94 -20.31 -20.12 39.84
CA ALA A 94 -20.80 -19.66 38.54
C ALA A 94 -19.61 -19.25 37.64
N ALA A 95 -19.71 -19.55 36.33
CA ALA A 95 -18.67 -19.20 35.37
C ALA A 95 -18.76 -17.73 34.99
N VAL A 96 -17.58 -17.12 34.82
CA VAL A 96 -17.40 -15.75 34.29
C VAL A 96 -16.74 -15.84 32.90
N VAL A 97 -17.35 -15.16 31.94
CA VAL A 97 -16.78 -15.09 30.57
C VAL A 97 -15.73 -13.98 30.50
N LEU A 98 -14.50 -14.37 30.19
CA LEU A 98 -13.40 -13.42 29.95
C LEU A 98 -13.27 -13.14 28.46
N ALA A 99 -13.65 -11.93 28.03
CA ALA A 99 -13.41 -11.41 26.70
C ALA A 99 -12.17 -10.52 26.70
N LEU A 100 -11.30 -10.66 25.68
CA LEU A 100 -10.03 -9.97 25.62
C LEU A 100 -10.02 -8.87 24.57
N ARG A 101 -9.39 -7.74 24.91
CA ARG A 101 -9.10 -6.68 23.94
C ARG A 101 -7.78 -6.97 23.23
N PRO A 102 -7.77 -7.25 21.92
CA PRO A 102 -6.52 -7.44 21.19
C PRO A 102 -5.78 -6.10 21.05
N GLN A 103 -4.46 -6.16 20.98
CA GLN A 103 -3.63 -5.00 20.69
C GLN A 103 -3.60 -4.79 19.17
N LEU A 104 -4.10 -3.65 18.69
CA LEU A 104 -4.08 -3.29 17.27
C LEU A 104 -3.35 -1.96 17.10
N THR A 105 -2.13 -2.02 16.56
CA THR A 105 -1.34 -0.84 16.21
C THR A 105 -1.42 -0.55 14.72
N SER A 106 -1.30 0.71 14.32
CA SER A 106 -1.19 1.06 12.90
C SER A 106 -0.47 2.39 12.69
N ARG A 107 0.22 2.53 11.55
CA ARG A 107 0.85 3.78 11.10
C ARG A 107 0.77 3.91 9.58
N VAL A 108 0.77 5.15 9.08
CA VAL A 108 0.85 5.45 7.64
C VAL A 108 2.31 5.65 7.25
N ALA A 109 2.78 4.92 6.24
CA ALA A 109 4.15 4.93 5.76
C ALA A 109 4.22 5.16 4.26
N GLY A 110 5.34 5.73 3.78
CA GLY A 110 5.59 6.03 2.37
C GLY A 110 5.52 7.51 2.03
N LEU A 111 5.79 7.82 0.77
CA LEU A 111 5.73 9.19 0.24
C LEU A 111 4.26 9.60 0.04
N ARG A 112 3.85 10.70 0.68
CA ARG A 112 2.43 11.11 0.76
C ARG A 112 2.06 12.09 -0.35
N TYR A 113 2.07 11.61 -1.59
CA TYR A 113 1.67 12.35 -2.79
C TYR A 113 0.67 11.52 -3.62
N PRO A 114 -0.20 12.14 -4.43
CA PRO A 114 -1.10 11.40 -5.32
C PRO A 114 -0.33 10.44 -6.24
N GLY A 115 -0.81 9.20 -6.35
CA GLY A 115 -0.19 8.15 -7.15
C GLY A 115 1.01 7.45 -6.50
N SER A 116 1.50 7.91 -5.34
CA SER A 116 2.59 7.26 -4.61
C SER A 116 2.14 5.96 -3.93
N LYS A 117 3.10 5.07 -3.64
CA LYS A 117 2.86 3.88 -2.81
C LYS A 117 2.83 4.30 -1.33
N VAL A 118 1.62 4.46 -0.77
CA VAL A 118 1.39 4.73 0.65
C VAL A 118 0.80 3.49 1.29
N LEU A 119 1.32 3.09 2.44
CA LEU A 119 0.95 1.86 3.13
C LEU A 119 0.40 2.18 4.53
N LEU A 120 -0.64 1.48 4.94
CA LEU A 120 -1.03 1.31 6.33
C LEU A 120 -0.32 0.06 6.84
N LYS A 121 0.54 0.21 7.83
CA LYS A 121 1.31 -0.89 8.44
C LYS A 121 1.05 -0.95 9.92
N GLY A 122 1.08 -2.15 10.49
CA GLY A 122 0.91 -2.33 11.92
C GLY A 122 1.04 -3.77 12.37
N ARG A 123 0.53 -4.02 13.58
CA ARG A 123 0.51 -5.35 14.21
C ARG A 123 -0.81 -5.57 14.93
N LEU A 124 -1.33 -6.78 14.81
CA LEU A 124 -2.42 -7.35 15.61
C LEU A 124 -1.82 -8.39 16.56
N THR A 125 -2.12 -8.31 17.84
CA THR A 125 -1.65 -9.25 18.84
C THR A 125 -2.80 -9.69 19.75
N PRO A 126 -3.13 -10.97 19.81
CA PRO A 126 -2.55 -12.06 19.00
C PRO A 126 -2.99 -11.99 17.54
N ALA A 127 -2.22 -12.62 16.64
CA ALA A 127 -2.54 -12.65 15.20
C ALA A 127 -3.88 -13.32 14.89
N THR A 128 -4.32 -14.23 15.75
CA THR A 128 -5.54 -15.04 15.67
C THR A 128 -6.80 -14.32 16.20
N ALA A 129 -6.68 -13.08 16.69
CA ALA A 129 -7.81 -12.37 17.33
C ALA A 129 -9.01 -12.09 16.40
N GLY A 130 -8.87 -12.29 15.08
CA GLY A 130 -9.93 -12.11 14.10
C GLY A 130 -9.43 -11.62 12.76
N THR A 131 -10.35 -11.15 11.91
CA THR A 131 -10.04 -10.64 10.57
C THR A 131 -10.00 -9.13 10.53
N LEU A 132 -9.03 -8.58 9.77
CA LEU A 132 -8.89 -7.13 9.57
C LEU A 132 -9.51 -6.73 8.23
N THR A 133 -10.34 -5.68 8.25
CA THR A 133 -10.91 -5.05 7.05
C THR A 133 -10.50 -3.59 6.99
N LEU A 134 -9.96 -3.16 5.86
CA LEU A 134 -9.64 -1.76 5.58
C LEU A 134 -10.74 -1.12 4.76
N HIS A 135 -11.33 -0.03 5.29
CA HIS A 135 -12.31 0.81 4.61
C HIS A 135 -11.69 2.14 4.21
N GLN A 136 -11.81 2.50 2.93
CA GLN A 136 -11.30 3.77 2.41
C GLN A 136 -11.99 4.18 1.12
N GLY A 137 -12.52 5.42 1.05
CA GLY A 137 -13.09 6.00 -0.18
C GLY A 137 -14.22 5.17 -0.78
N GLY A 138 -15.12 4.65 0.04
CA GLY A 138 -16.25 3.80 -0.37
C GLY A 138 -15.87 2.34 -0.69
N HIS A 139 -14.60 1.97 -0.54
CA HIS A 139 -14.11 0.59 -0.79
C HIS A 139 -13.74 -0.10 0.51
N SER A 140 -14.03 -1.40 0.58
CA SER A 140 -13.63 -2.29 1.67
C SER A 140 -12.82 -3.46 1.13
N ARG A 141 -11.83 -3.90 1.91
CA ARG A 141 -11.05 -5.10 1.57
C ARG A 141 -10.42 -5.71 2.80
N ASN A 142 -10.25 -7.03 2.78
CA ASN A 142 -9.54 -7.74 3.82
C ASN A 142 -8.05 -7.42 3.78
N VAL A 143 -7.44 -7.42 4.96
CA VAL A 143 -6.01 -7.19 5.17
C VAL A 143 -5.41 -8.46 5.75
N THR A 144 -4.49 -9.07 5.02
CA THR A 144 -3.79 -10.27 5.49
C THR A 144 -2.93 -9.93 6.71
N VAL A 145 -3.15 -10.65 7.79
CA VAL A 145 -2.33 -10.65 9.00
C VAL A 145 -1.40 -11.85 8.93
N HIS A 146 -0.10 -11.64 9.03
CA HIS A 146 0.89 -12.71 9.06
C HIS A 146 0.89 -13.40 10.43
N THR A 147 1.47 -14.61 10.52
CA THR A 147 1.55 -15.40 11.75
C THR A 147 2.23 -14.66 12.91
N ASN A 148 3.17 -13.76 12.62
CA ASN A 148 3.80 -12.89 13.61
C ASN A 148 2.96 -11.64 13.96
N GLY A 149 1.73 -11.55 13.49
CA GLY A 149 0.80 -10.45 13.73
C GLY A 149 0.99 -9.21 12.86
N THR A 150 2.05 -9.13 12.05
CA THR A 150 2.27 -7.94 11.20
C THR A 150 1.29 -7.91 10.02
N TYR A 151 0.94 -6.70 9.59
CA TYR A 151 0.14 -6.49 8.39
C TYR A 151 0.58 -5.26 7.61
N SER A 152 0.26 -5.25 6.32
CA SER A 152 0.50 -4.10 5.43
C SER A 152 -0.58 -4.02 4.37
N ALA A 153 -1.19 -2.84 4.23
CA ALA A 153 -2.22 -2.60 3.23
C ALA A 153 -1.94 -1.31 2.44
N ARG A 154 -2.07 -1.36 1.12
CA ARG A 154 -1.87 -0.19 0.26
C ARG A 154 -3.05 0.77 0.42
N LEU A 155 -2.78 2.06 0.67
CA LEU A 155 -3.81 3.09 0.72
C LEU A 155 -4.11 3.65 -0.67
N LEU A 156 -5.36 4.10 -0.87
CA LEU A 156 -5.74 4.84 -2.07
C LEU A 156 -5.09 6.23 -2.05
N THR A 157 -4.47 6.62 -3.17
CA THR A 157 -3.74 7.88 -3.33
C THR A 157 -4.19 8.63 -4.59
N ARG A 158 -5.52 8.68 -4.82
CA ARG A 158 -6.09 9.21 -6.07
C ARG A 158 -5.97 10.73 -6.20
N SER A 159 -6.11 11.47 -5.11
CA SER A 159 -6.11 12.95 -5.11
C SER A 159 -5.36 13.51 -3.92
N GLY A 160 -4.93 14.76 -4.01
CA GLY A 160 -4.39 15.52 -2.88
C GLY A 160 -5.45 15.83 -1.82
N GLY A 161 -5.00 16.32 -0.67
CA GLY A 161 -5.86 16.71 0.44
C GLY A 161 -5.85 15.73 1.61
N ARG A 162 -6.86 15.86 2.47
CA ARG A 162 -7.02 15.03 3.67
C ARG A 162 -7.74 13.73 3.34
N HIS A 163 -7.26 12.63 3.88
CA HIS A 163 -7.81 11.29 3.71
C HIS A 163 -7.99 10.60 5.05
N ARG A 164 -8.93 9.65 5.09
CA ARG A 164 -9.23 8.81 6.24
C ARG A 164 -9.15 7.34 5.80
N ALA A 165 -8.46 6.52 6.57
CA ALA A 165 -8.46 5.08 6.47
C ALA A 165 -9.00 4.52 7.79
N ARG A 166 -9.99 3.64 7.73
CA ARG A 166 -10.64 2.99 8.86
C ARG A 166 -10.28 1.51 8.80
N LEU A 167 -9.60 1.01 9.81
CA LEU A 167 -9.26 -0.40 9.97
C LEU A 167 -10.17 -0.98 11.05
N VAL A 168 -10.91 -2.01 10.70
CA VAL A 168 -11.86 -2.69 11.58
C VAL A 168 -11.39 -4.13 11.80
N LEU A 169 -11.32 -4.53 13.05
CA LEU A 169 -11.15 -5.91 13.46
C LEU A 169 -12.54 -6.51 13.72
N SER A 170 -12.95 -7.47 12.91
CA SER A 170 -14.05 -8.38 13.20
C SER A 170 -13.51 -9.50 14.06
N PRO A 171 -13.91 -9.57 15.35
CA PRO A 171 -13.30 -10.48 16.31
C PRO A 171 -13.71 -11.92 16.05
N GLY A 172 -12.84 -12.85 16.46
CA GLY A 172 -13.12 -14.28 16.59
C GLY A 172 -12.92 -14.74 18.02
N ASN A 173 -13.52 -15.84 18.39
CA ASN A 173 -13.21 -16.64 19.60
C ASN A 173 -12.97 -15.83 20.90
N GLY A 174 -13.98 -15.04 21.33
CA GLY A 174 -13.93 -14.32 22.61
C GLY A 174 -13.10 -13.05 22.66
N PHE A 175 -12.59 -12.59 21.52
CA PHE A 175 -11.99 -11.26 21.42
C PHE A 175 -13.06 -10.19 21.18
N VAL A 176 -12.80 -8.95 21.57
CA VAL A 176 -13.69 -7.82 21.30
C VAL A 176 -13.30 -7.08 20.03
N ALA A 177 -14.30 -6.52 19.35
CA ALA A 177 -14.09 -5.72 18.15
C ALA A 177 -13.18 -4.50 18.42
N ARG A 178 -12.37 -4.14 17.43
CA ARG A 178 -11.48 -2.96 17.50
C ARG A 178 -11.59 -2.17 16.22
N GLU A 179 -11.52 -0.87 16.36
CA GLU A 179 -11.44 0.04 15.23
C GLU A 179 -10.27 1.01 15.42
N VAL A 180 -9.54 1.26 14.33
CA VAL A 180 -8.48 2.25 14.30
C VAL A 180 -8.65 3.15 13.08
N ILE A 181 -8.77 4.44 13.31
CA ILE A 181 -8.83 5.45 12.28
C ILE A 181 -7.45 6.10 12.12
N ARG A 182 -6.99 6.18 10.86
CA ARG A 182 -5.78 6.95 10.50
C ARG A 182 -6.15 8.04 9.51
N ARG A 183 -5.88 9.27 9.92
CA ARG A 183 -5.96 10.46 9.07
C ARG A 183 -4.58 10.75 8.51
N TYR A 184 -4.52 11.10 7.23
CA TYR A 184 -3.28 11.49 6.56
C TYR A 184 -3.59 12.50 5.47
N ARG A 185 -2.56 13.22 5.03
CA ARG A 185 -2.67 14.21 3.94
C ARG A 185 -1.77 13.79 2.79
N LEU A 186 -2.27 13.90 1.56
CA LEU A 186 -1.48 13.81 0.33
C LEU A 186 -1.19 15.23 -0.13
N ALA A 187 0.09 15.59 -0.16
CA ALA A 187 0.54 16.90 -0.56
C ALA A 187 0.54 17.03 -2.10
N THR A 188 0.31 18.24 -2.59
CA THR A 188 0.35 18.58 -4.02
C THR A 188 1.18 19.85 -4.24
N PRO A 189 2.49 19.83 -3.90
CA PRO A 189 3.33 21.00 -4.05
C PRO A 189 3.49 21.40 -5.51
N SER A 190 3.65 22.69 -5.76
CA SER A 190 4.07 23.21 -7.07
C SER A 190 5.52 22.83 -7.32
N LEU A 191 5.83 22.25 -8.51
CA LEU A 191 7.18 21.85 -8.88
C LEU A 191 7.51 22.34 -10.30
N SER A 192 8.77 22.73 -10.49
CA SER A 192 9.34 23.18 -11.77
C SER A 192 10.83 22.85 -11.80
N ILE A 193 11.50 23.14 -12.91
CA ILE A 193 12.96 23.04 -13.04
C ILE A 193 13.63 23.71 -11.82
N GLY A 194 14.62 23.03 -11.25
CA GLY A 194 15.34 23.44 -10.04
C GLY A 194 14.72 22.96 -8.72
N SER A 195 13.45 22.51 -8.71
CA SER A 195 12.86 21.89 -7.50
C SER A 195 13.59 20.62 -7.12
N SER A 196 13.66 20.30 -5.82
CA SER A 196 14.32 19.10 -5.32
C SER A 196 13.62 18.47 -4.13
N GLY A 197 14.04 17.23 -3.77
CA GLY A 197 13.61 16.53 -2.58
C GLY A 197 12.52 15.48 -2.80
N LYS A 198 11.88 15.06 -1.70
CA LYS A 198 10.94 13.91 -1.68
C LYS A 198 9.74 14.03 -2.61
N SER A 199 9.27 15.25 -2.87
CA SER A 199 8.15 15.50 -3.80
C SER A 199 8.54 15.25 -5.25
N VAL A 200 9.75 15.70 -5.65
CA VAL A 200 10.29 15.42 -6.99
C VAL A 200 10.54 13.93 -7.15
N LEU A 201 11.16 13.28 -6.15
CA LEU A 201 11.38 11.83 -6.17
C LEU A 201 10.06 11.04 -6.32
N ALA A 202 8.99 11.49 -5.67
CA ALA A 202 7.66 10.87 -5.79
C ALA A 202 7.07 11.07 -7.20
N LEU A 203 7.23 12.25 -7.78
CA LEU A 203 6.82 12.59 -9.15
C LEU A 203 7.55 11.71 -10.16
N GLU A 204 8.88 11.67 -10.12
CA GLU A 204 9.73 10.87 -11.02
C GLU A 204 9.39 9.39 -10.97
N ARG A 205 9.27 8.82 -9.74
CA ARG A 205 8.87 7.42 -9.56
C ARG A 205 7.48 7.14 -10.15
N ARG A 206 6.57 8.10 -10.01
CA ARG A 206 5.21 7.94 -10.56
C ARG A 206 5.21 8.03 -12.09
N LEU A 207 5.92 9.01 -12.68
CA LEU A 207 6.07 9.14 -14.14
C LEU A 207 6.74 7.90 -14.73
N LYS A 208 7.82 7.39 -14.11
CA LYS A 208 8.49 6.16 -14.51
C LYS A 208 7.57 4.95 -14.47
N GLY A 209 6.76 4.81 -13.41
CA GLY A 209 5.75 3.75 -13.31
C GLY A 209 4.57 3.89 -14.29
N LEU A 210 4.46 5.04 -14.96
CA LEU A 210 3.54 5.29 -16.07
C LEU A 210 4.23 5.23 -17.44
N HIS A 211 5.48 4.79 -17.47
CA HIS A 211 6.32 4.59 -18.65
C HIS A 211 6.74 5.88 -19.35
N TYR A 212 6.69 7.05 -18.70
CA TYR A 212 7.28 8.27 -19.27
C TYR A 212 8.80 8.19 -19.26
N GLY A 213 9.41 8.55 -20.39
CA GLY A 213 10.86 8.56 -20.58
C GLY A 213 11.53 9.49 -19.56
N LEU A 214 12.35 8.91 -18.68
CA LEU A 214 13.02 9.60 -17.58
C LEU A 214 14.32 8.86 -17.24
N ARG A 215 15.34 9.60 -16.79
CA ARG A 215 16.55 9.07 -16.19
C ARG A 215 16.23 8.40 -14.83
N PRO A 216 17.19 7.72 -14.18
CA PRO A 216 16.96 7.23 -12.82
C PRO A 216 16.46 8.33 -11.89
N ALA A 217 15.40 8.04 -11.12
CA ALA A 217 14.79 9.02 -10.22
C ALA A 217 15.79 9.40 -9.11
N ASN A 218 16.14 10.68 -9.04
CA ASN A 218 17.15 11.22 -8.12
C ASN A 218 16.60 12.31 -7.18
N GLY A 219 15.34 12.74 -7.39
CA GLY A 219 14.71 13.79 -6.58
C GLY A 219 15.11 15.21 -6.98
N PHE A 220 15.69 15.42 -8.17
CA PHE A 220 15.98 16.72 -8.74
C PHE A 220 15.17 16.94 -10.02
N TYR A 221 14.43 18.02 -10.10
CA TYR A 221 13.61 18.39 -11.26
C TYR A 221 14.51 19.00 -12.34
N GLY A 222 15.20 18.14 -13.07
CA GLY A 222 16.03 18.49 -14.21
C GLY A 222 15.22 18.63 -15.51
N VAL A 223 15.93 18.83 -16.63
CA VAL A 223 15.34 18.90 -17.96
C VAL A 223 14.60 17.61 -18.33
N ASP A 224 15.14 16.47 -17.98
CA ASP A 224 14.51 15.17 -18.24
C ASP A 224 13.18 14.99 -17.49
N THR A 225 13.09 15.47 -16.24
CA THR A 225 11.83 15.51 -15.47
C THR A 225 10.83 16.48 -16.09
N TYR A 226 11.29 17.65 -16.54
CA TYR A 226 10.48 18.63 -17.26
C TYR A 226 9.87 18.03 -18.53
N GLU A 227 10.66 17.36 -19.35
CA GLU A 227 10.22 16.74 -20.60
C GLU A 227 9.24 15.57 -20.35
N ALA A 228 9.47 14.77 -19.30
CA ALA A 228 8.53 13.73 -18.89
C ALA A 228 7.18 14.31 -18.41
N VAL A 229 7.20 15.44 -17.70
CA VAL A 229 5.99 16.17 -17.30
C VAL A 229 5.29 16.77 -18.52
N LEU A 230 6.01 17.33 -19.48
CA LEU A 230 5.44 17.78 -20.76
C LEU A 230 4.74 16.62 -21.50
N ALA A 231 5.41 15.48 -21.62
CA ALA A 231 4.82 14.29 -22.24
C ALA A 231 3.54 13.86 -21.51
N PHE A 232 3.54 13.88 -20.17
CA PHE A 232 2.36 13.59 -19.37
C PHE A 232 1.23 14.59 -19.63
N GLN A 233 1.52 15.88 -19.59
CA GLN A 233 0.54 16.94 -19.86
C GLN A 233 -0.08 16.79 -21.26
N LYS A 234 0.74 16.50 -22.27
CA LYS A 234 0.33 16.26 -23.65
C LYS A 234 -0.61 15.07 -23.78
N VAL A 235 -0.26 13.92 -23.18
CA VAL A 235 -1.10 12.70 -23.20
C VAL A 235 -2.47 12.98 -22.59
N TYR A 236 -2.54 13.75 -21.51
CA TYR A 236 -3.79 14.06 -20.81
C TYR A 236 -4.44 15.38 -21.25
N ARG A 237 -4.00 15.98 -22.36
CA ARG A 237 -4.54 17.24 -22.94
C ARG A 237 -4.62 18.37 -21.90
N MET A 238 -3.58 18.48 -21.06
CA MET A 238 -3.42 19.55 -20.08
C MET A 238 -2.59 20.70 -20.68
N GLY A 239 -2.55 21.85 -20.01
CA GLY A 239 -1.64 22.94 -20.39
C GLY A 239 -0.18 22.45 -20.39
N ARG A 240 0.53 22.68 -21.48
CA ARG A 240 1.90 22.19 -21.77
C ARG A 240 2.94 23.11 -21.14
N THR A 241 2.95 23.21 -19.82
CA THR A 241 3.79 24.16 -19.07
C THR A 241 5.09 23.54 -18.55
N GLY A 242 5.19 22.21 -18.54
CA GLY A 242 6.27 21.52 -17.86
C GLY A 242 6.32 21.76 -16.34
N ARG A 243 5.30 22.38 -15.75
CA ARG A 243 5.17 22.60 -14.30
C ARG A 243 4.17 21.65 -13.70
N VAL A 244 4.39 21.24 -12.46
CA VAL A 244 3.46 20.39 -11.72
C VAL A 244 2.63 21.25 -10.77
N SER A 245 1.33 21.26 -10.99
CA SER A 245 0.32 21.89 -10.13
C SER A 245 -0.50 20.82 -9.40
N SER A 246 -1.40 21.23 -8.50
CA SER A 246 -2.37 20.32 -7.86
C SER A 246 -3.19 19.54 -8.89
N LYS A 247 -3.54 20.16 -10.03
CA LYS A 247 -4.26 19.51 -11.14
C LYS A 247 -3.43 18.38 -11.76
N VAL A 248 -2.13 18.57 -11.95
CA VAL A 248 -1.20 17.55 -12.45
C VAL A 248 -1.07 16.41 -11.43
N TRP A 249 -0.88 16.73 -10.15
CA TRP A 249 -0.82 15.72 -9.09
C TRP A 249 -2.09 14.86 -9.03
N ASN A 250 -3.27 15.47 -9.08
CA ASN A 250 -4.53 14.73 -9.04
C ASN A 250 -4.69 13.84 -10.28
N LYS A 251 -4.28 14.31 -11.45
CA LYS A 251 -4.26 13.47 -12.66
C LYS A 251 -3.28 12.31 -12.52
N LEU A 252 -2.07 12.52 -12.00
CA LEU A 252 -1.09 11.47 -11.69
C LEU A 252 -1.66 10.42 -10.74
N GLY A 253 -2.48 10.83 -9.76
CA GLY A 253 -3.11 9.94 -8.79
C GLY A 253 -3.99 8.85 -9.42
N VAL A 254 -4.66 9.16 -10.54
CA VAL A 254 -5.60 8.26 -11.24
C VAL A 254 -5.10 7.77 -12.60
N ALA A 255 -3.96 8.30 -13.08
CA ALA A 255 -3.40 7.96 -14.37
C ALA A 255 -3.05 6.46 -14.47
N LYS A 256 -3.23 5.91 -15.67
CA LYS A 256 -2.77 4.58 -16.07
C LYS A 256 -1.71 4.73 -17.16
N VAL A 257 -0.94 3.68 -17.41
CA VAL A 257 -0.06 3.60 -18.58
C VAL A 257 -0.90 3.87 -19.83
N PRO A 258 -0.49 4.78 -20.73
CA PRO A 258 -1.21 5.03 -21.97
C PRO A 258 -1.39 3.75 -22.79
N LYS A 259 -2.50 3.66 -23.51
CA LYS A 259 -2.73 2.55 -24.42
C LYS A 259 -2.13 2.88 -25.79
N ALA A 260 -1.52 1.90 -26.43
CA ALA A 260 -1.15 1.96 -27.83
C ALA A 260 -2.41 2.11 -28.69
N ARG A 261 -2.31 2.83 -29.80
CA ARG A 261 -3.39 2.88 -30.81
C ARG A 261 -3.49 1.54 -31.55
N ARG A 262 -2.34 0.90 -31.80
CA ARG A 262 -2.26 -0.46 -32.34
C ARG A 262 -1.91 -1.44 -31.22
N PRO A 263 -2.82 -2.36 -30.87
CA PRO A 263 -2.62 -3.21 -29.70
C PRO A 263 -1.78 -4.47 -29.98
N HIS A 264 -1.05 -4.53 -31.08
CA HIS A 264 -0.29 -5.71 -31.49
C HIS A 264 1.11 -5.35 -32.00
N GLY A 265 2.05 -6.27 -31.79
CA GLY A 265 3.42 -6.20 -32.32
C GLY A 265 4.28 -5.09 -31.69
N ASP A 266 5.48 -5.00 -32.22
CA ASP A 266 6.49 -4.01 -31.86
C ASP A 266 6.51 -2.88 -32.88
N HIS A 267 6.35 -1.64 -32.43
CA HIS A 267 6.35 -0.48 -33.32
C HIS A 267 6.55 0.83 -32.54
N ILE A 268 6.83 1.90 -33.28
CA ILE A 268 6.83 3.28 -32.79
C ILE A 268 5.53 3.95 -33.25
N GLU A 269 4.84 4.63 -32.34
CA GLU A 269 3.70 5.48 -32.66
C GLU A 269 4.06 6.96 -32.45
N VAL A 270 3.72 7.81 -33.42
CA VAL A 270 3.87 9.28 -33.31
C VAL A 270 2.51 9.92 -33.41
N ASP A 271 2.02 10.42 -32.28
CA ASP A 271 0.76 11.16 -32.19
C ASP A 271 1.00 12.64 -32.44
N LYS A 272 0.68 13.13 -33.62
CA LYS A 272 0.87 14.52 -34.04
C LYS A 272 -0.03 15.49 -33.28
N THR A 273 -1.24 15.08 -32.89
CA THR A 273 -2.14 15.94 -32.11
C THR A 273 -1.59 16.20 -30.71
N ARG A 274 -1.15 15.12 -30.05
CA ARG A 274 -0.59 15.23 -28.69
C ARG A 274 0.86 15.65 -28.68
N GLN A 275 1.60 15.48 -29.78
CA GLN A 275 3.05 15.73 -29.84
C GLN A 275 3.81 14.82 -28.88
N VAL A 276 3.53 13.51 -28.97
CA VAL A 276 4.20 12.45 -28.21
C VAL A 276 4.54 11.27 -29.09
N LEU A 277 5.59 10.56 -28.73
CA LEU A 277 5.98 9.29 -29.30
C LEU A 277 5.76 8.19 -28.25
N PHE A 278 5.20 7.07 -28.69
CA PHE A 278 5.06 5.85 -27.89
C PHE A 278 5.99 4.78 -28.48
N GLU A 279 6.84 4.21 -27.65
CA GLU A 279 7.50 2.93 -27.95
C GLU A 279 6.56 1.82 -27.49
N VAL A 280 6.16 0.95 -28.41
CA VAL A 280 5.22 -0.15 -28.16
C VAL A 280 5.97 -1.47 -28.33
N ARG A 281 5.82 -2.37 -27.36
CA ARG A 281 6.33 -3.75 -27.40
C ARG A 281 5.18 -4.70 -27.13
N SER A 282 4.99 -5.69 -28.01
CA SER A 282 3.88 -6.65 -27.92
C SER A 282 2.52 -5.96 -27.68
N GLY A 283 2.29 -4.81 -28.32
CA GLY A 283 1.05 -4.03 -28.19
C GLY A 283 0.95 -3.19 -26.90
N VAL A 284 1.97 -3.19 -26.03
CA VAL A 284 1.99 -2.43 -24.78
C VAL A 284 2.93 -1.23 -24.90
N VAL A 285 2.48 -0.05 -24.46
CA VAL A 285 3.34 1.13 -24.38
C VAL A 285 4.37 0.93 -23.29
N VAL A 286 5.66 0.85 -23.68
CA VAL A 286 6.79 0.67 -22.78
C VAL A 286 7.52 1.98 -22.50
N ARG A 287 7.33 2.99 -23.36
CA ARG A 287 7.91 4.32 -23.18
C ARG A 287 7.08 5.40 -23.86
N VAL A 288 6.95 6.55 -23.22
CA VAL A 288 6.33 7.77 -23.74
C VAL A 288 7.37 8.87 -23.78
N ILE A 289 7.59 9.47 -24.95
CA ILE A 289 8.58 10.53 -25.17
C ILE A 289 7.86 11.79 -25.66
N HIS A 290 8.22 12.93 -25.09
CA HIS A 290 7.88 14.25 -25.60
C HIS A 290 8.52 14.47 -26.97
N VAL A 291 7.76 14.97 -27.96
CA VAL A 291 8.26 15.27 -29.29
C VAL A 291 7.81 16.65 -29.79
N SER A 292 8.46 17.11 -30.86
CA SER A 292 8.05 18.24 -31.69
C SER A 292 8.12 17.82 -33.17
N THR A 293 6.97 17.80 -33.84
CA THR A 293 6.83 17.44 -35.27
C THR A 293 6.85 18.67 -36.17
N GLY A 294 6.61 18.51 -37.47
CA GLY A 294 6.62 19.59 -38.48
C GLY A 294 5.70 20.75 -38.14
N ALA A 295 6.23 21.99 -38.21
CA ALA A 295 5.53 23.24 -37.84
C ALA A 295 4.28 23.47 -38.71
N THR A 296 4.32 23.15 -39.98
CA THR A 296 3.23 23.30 -40.94
C THR A 296 2.33 22.06 -41.05
N GLY A 297 2.47 21.09 -40.11
CA GLY A 297 1.76 19.82 -40.16
C GLY A 297 2.31 18.82 -41.18
N ASN A 298 3.43 19.14 -41.84
CA ASN A 298 4.04 18.39 -42.94
C ASN A 298 4.76 17.09 -42.57
N THR A 299 4.77 16.69 -41.27
CA THR A 299 5.18 15.31 -40.91
C THR A 299 4.19 14.32 -41.50
N PRO A 300 4.58 13.44 -42.46
CA PRO A 300 3.65 12.56 -43.18
C PRO A 300 2.95 11.58 -42.23
N VAL A 301 1.63 11.46 -42.34
CA VAL A 301 0.85 10.42 -41.65
C VAL A 301 0.92 9.13 -42.44
N GLY A 302 0.82 7.99 -41.76
CA GLY A 302 0.86 6.70 -42.41
C GLY A 302 1.55 5.62 -41.60
N ASN A 303 1.79 4.51 -42.27
CA ASN A 303 2.49 3.35 -41.74
C ASN A 303 3.81 3.19 -42.52
N TRP A 304 4.90 3.42 -41.87
CA TRP A 304 6.23 3.50 -42.45
C TRP A 304 7.16 2.48 -41.82
N HIS A 305 8.33 2.26 -42.44
CA HIS A 305 9.40 1.44 -41.88
C HIS A 305 10.70 2.20 -41.85
N VAL A 306 11.46 2.04 -40.76
CA VAL A 306 12.81 2.56 -40.70
C VAL A 306 13.65 1.90 -41.80
N TYR A 307 14.12 2.67 -42.77
CA TYR A 307 14.91 2.15 -43.86
C TYR A 307 16.41 2.44 -43.70
N TRP A 308 16.78 3.43 -42.90
CA TRP A 308 18.17 3.81 -42.67
C TRP A 308 18.33 4.38 -41.26
N LYS A 309 19.54 4.17 -40.71
CA LYS A 309 19.93 4.66 -39.41
C LYS A 309 21.26 5.37 -39.48
N LEU A 310 21.36 6.59 -38.89
CA LEU A 310 22.56 7.37 -38.83
C LEU A 310 22.96 7.63 -37.39
N PRO A 311 24.07 7.07 -36.87
CA PRO A 311 24.56 7.35 -35.52
C PRO A 311 25.21 8.72 -35.41
N GLY A 312 25.33 9.25 -34.21
CA GLY A 312 26.01 10.49 -33.94
C GLY A 312 25.24 11.74 -34.39
N LEU A 313 25.93 12.87 -34.41
CA LEU A 313 25.43 14.18 -34.82
C LEU A 313 25.78 14.42 -36.29
N ASN A 314 24.81 14.81 -37.12
CA ASN A 314 25.08 15.19 -38.50
C ASN A 314 25.15 16.73 -38.69
N SER A 315 25.47 17.18 -39.90
CA SER A 315 25.57 18.59 -40.28
C SER A 315 24.26 19.38 -40.14
N HIS A 316 23.12 18.71 -40.10
CA HIS A 316 21.79 19.33 -39.87
C HIS A 316 21.37 19.38 -38.40
N GLY A 317 22.28 19.04 -37.47
CA GLY A 317 21.99 19.00 -36.01
C GLY A 317 21.10 17.84 -35.58
N MET A 318 20.94 16.83 -36.42
CA MET A 318 20.16 15.64 -36.11
C MET A 318 21.05 14.62 -35.39
N TYR A 319 20.61 14.13 -34.24
CA TYR A 319 21.38 13.26 -33.37
C TYR A 319 20.75 11.88 -33.25
N TYR A 320 21.47 10.82 -33.65
CA TYR A 320 21.00 9.42 -33.68
C TYR A 320 19.66 9.26 -34.41
N SER A 321 19.70 9.36 -35.76
CA SER A 321 18.52 9.45 -36.62
C SER A 321 18.02 8.09 -37.08
N LEU A 322 16.70 7.87 -37.01
CA LEU A 322 15.95 6.77 -37.61
C LEU A 322 15.16 7.34 -38.78
N PHE A 323 15.62 7.13 -40.01
CA PHE A 323 14.95 7.59 -41.24
C PHE A 323 13.87 6.60 -41.65
N TRP A 324 12.65 7.08 -41.89
CA TRP A 324 11.47 6.25 -42.17
C TRP A 324 10.73 6.62 -43.47
N LEU A 325 11.00 7.80 -44.05
CA LEU A 325 10.49 8.19 -45.36
C LEU A 325 11.39 9.32 -45.92
N ARG A 326 12.05 9.10 -47.08
CA ARG A 326 12.94 10.10 -47.69
C ARG A 326 13.83 10.76 -46.65
N GLY A 327 13.81 12.09 -46.48
CA GLY A 327 14.58 12.83 -45.47
C GLY A 327 13.90 12.92 -44.10
N PHE A 328 12.71 12.32 -43.89
CA PHE A 328 12.03 12.36 -42.61
C PHE A 328 12.59 11.32 -41.64
N ALA A 329 12.92 11.78 -40.44
CA ALA A 329 13.50 10.94 -39.40
C ALA A 329 12.92 11.24 -38.01
N ILE A 330 13.06 10.27 -37.11
CA ILE A 330 13.00 10.50 -35.65
C ILE A 330 14.43 10.68 -35.18
N HIS A 331 14.75 11.82 -34.53
CA HIS A 331 16.11 12.13 -34.12
C HIS A 331 16.16 13.01 -32.88
N GLY A 332 17.23 12.97 -32.13
CA GLY A 332 17.53 13.93 -31.10
C GLY A 332 17.77 15.32 -31.67
N TYR A 333 17.29 16.35 -31.00
CA TYR A 333 17.54 17.74 -31.38
C TYR A 333 17.70 18.61 -30.16
N ALA A 334 18.51 19.68 -30.28
CA ALA A 334 18.80 20.59 -29.17
C ALA A 334 17.54 21.32 -28.66
N SER A 335 16.60 21.61 -29.56
CA SER A 335 15.33 22.29 -29.21
C SER A 335 14.13 21.40 -29.56
N VAL A 336 13.38 21.00 -28.51
CA VAL A 336 12.14 20.24 -28.63
C VAL A 336 11.01 20.99 -27.91
N PRO A 337 10.44 22.04 -28.53
CA PRO A 337 9.38 22.83 -27.88
C PRO A 337 8.10 22.01 -27.66
N ALA A 338 7.19 22.55 -26.85
CA ALA A 338 5.93 21.90 -26.51
C ALA A 338 4.93 21.78 -27.68
N TRP A 339 5.23 22.45 -28.82
CA TRP A 339 4.42 22.55 -30.03
C TRP A 339 5.19 22.04 -31.26
N PRO A 340 4.53 21.84 -32.42
CA PRO A 340 5.22 21.52 -33.67
C PRO A 340 6.17 22.65 -34.10
N ALA A 341 7.44 22.34 -34.40
CA ALA A 341 8.45 23.34 -34.73
C ALA A 341 9.56 22.81 -35.68
N SER A 342 9.49 21.57 -36.15
CA SER A 342 10.48 21.03 -37.09
C SER A 342 10.10 21.35 -38.55
N HIS A 343 11.00 21.06 -39.49
CA HIS A 343 10.73 21.08 -40.94
C HIS A 343 10.01 19.83 -41.43
N GLY A 344 9.57 18.94 -40.52
CA GLY A 344 8.85 17.71 -40.86
C GLY A 344 9.31 16.47 -40.10
N CYS A 345 10.57 16.43 -39.66
CA CYS A 345 11.08 15.38 -38.80
C CYS A 345 10.39 15.34 -37.42
N VAL A 346 10.55 14.25 -36.71
CA VAL A 346 10.09 14.06 -35.33
C VAL A 346 11.28 14.30 -34.40
N ARG A 347 11.35 15.49 -33.80
CA ARG A 347 12.39 15.85 -32.84
C ARG A 347 12.07 15.24 -31.48
N ILE A 348 13.05 14.56 -30.86
CA ILE A 348 13.00 14.06 -29.49
C ILE A 348 14.14 14.67 -28.67
N PRO A 349 14.08 14.63 -27.32
CA PRO A 349 15.18 15.09 -26.47
C PRO A 349 16.50 14.36 -26.81
N MET A 350 17.60 15.13 -26.91
CA MET A 350 18.93 14.61 -27.27
C MET A 350 19.31 13.39 -26.45
N TRP A 351 19.12 13.42 -25.14
CA TRP A 351 19.51 12.33 -24.24
C TRP A 351 18.70 11.03 -24.41
N GLN A 352 17.53 11.08 -25.06
CA GLN A 352 16.70 9.90 -25.38
C GLN A 352 17.06 9.25 -26.71
N ALA A 353 17.68 10.00 -27.61
CA ALA A 353 17.94 9.54 -28.97
C ALA A 353 18.86 8.32 -29.05
N PRO A 354 20.02 8.22 -28.34
CA PRO A 354 20.85 7.03 -28.38
C PRO A 354 20.11 5.77 -27.94
N GLY A 355 19.32 5.88 -26.87
CA GLY A 355 18.53 4.75 -26.37
C GLY A 355 17.41 4.33 -27.32
N LEU A 356 16.71 5.26 -27.95
CA LEU A 356 15.71 4.95 -28.99
C LEU A 356 16.41 4.27 -30.18
N PHE A 357 17.50 4.83 -30.65
CA PHE A 357 18.31 4.31 -31.74
C PHE A 357 18.79 2.87 -31.52
N SER A 358 19.24 2.53 -30.33
CA SER A 358 19.73 1.17 -30.01
C SER A 358 18.59 0.15 -29.92
N ARG A 359 17.40 0.55 -29.49
CA ARG A 359 16.25 -0.36 -29.31
C ARG A 359 15.49 -0.69 -30.60
N TRP A 360 15.66 0.11 -31.66
CA TRP A 360 14.92 -0.04 -32.92
C TRP A 360 15.88 -0.22 -34.08
N SER A 361 15.64 -1.25 -34.88
CA SER A 361 16.45 -1.62 -36.04
C SER A 361 15.85 -1.10 -37.33
N VAL A 362 16.61 -1.20 -38.44
CA VAL A 362 16.05 -1.10 -39.79
C VAL A 362 14.93 -2.13 -39.92
N GLY A 363 13.84 -1.78 -40.61
CA GLY A 363 12.62 -2.56 -40.70
C GLY A 363 11.58 -2.23 -39.59
N ALA A 364 11.96 -1.54 -38.52
CA ALA A 364 11.04 -1.17 -37.46
C ALA A 364 9.86 -0.32 -37.97
N THR A 365 8.64 -0.68 -37.60
CA THR A 365 7.42 0.05 -38.00
C THR A 365 7.30 1.38 -37.26
N VAL A 366 7.01 2.44 -38.02
CA VAL A 366 6.72 3.79 -37.50
C VAL A 366 5.32 4.19 -37.99
N PHE A 367 4.41 4.30 -37.04
CA PHE A 367 3.02 4.69 -37.30
C PHE A 367 2.80 6.15 -36.89
N VAL A 368 2.52 7.03 -37.86
CA VAL A 368 2.28 8.47 -37.65
C VAL A 368 0.82 8.80 -37.87
N TYR A 369 0.19 9.49 -36.91
CA TYR A 369 -1.25 9.76 -36.96
C TYR A 369 -1.67 11.03 -36.21
N TYR A 370 -2.91 11.44 -36.42
CA TYR A 370 -3.65 12.40 -35.58
C TYR A 370 -4.64 11.65 -34.67
N SER A 371 -4.81 12.10 -33.36
CA SER A 371 -5.74 11.52 -32.38
C SER A 371 -6.90 12.43 -31.98
#